data_86d6af2bca64eb1eff7e29dbda47403a
#
_entry.id   86d6af2bca64eb1eff7e29dbda47403a
#
_cell.length_a   1.000
_cell.length_b   1.000
_cell.length_c   1.000
_cell.angle_alpha   90.00
_cell.angle_beta   90.00
_cell.angle_gamma   90.00
#
_symmetry.space_group_name_H-M   'P 1'
#
loop_
_entity.id
_entity.type
_entity.pdbx_description
1 polymer ?
#
loop_
_entity_poly.entity_id
_entity_poly.type
_entity_poly.pdbx_seq_one_letter_code
_entity_poly.pdbx_strand_id
1 'polypeptide(L)'
;MPHIWIEYSGNLKLDTPALMRTVQDAAVGDGTLFPLAGARTRALRVDDCLIVDGHPDNAFVHVVLRVGHGRSDAQKAALGERVFEALTNALAPHMAANPLGISMQIEEADPVLNYKVNNYREYLAARAADAVAARAAPPRTVVGTALNTRQSLEALGGAMHAPPYNAAPKAPVLYIKPANTYAQDGAVITLPADVDEVEVGACLGVVFSRRATRVGEAEALRYVAGYRVVADLSVPHASYFRPALKQKCRDGFCPIGHGMAPAASIADPDALEIEIHVDGALALRTRTADLVRPIARLIADVTQFMSFEAGDMLLVGAPHDAPRLRAGQRYDIRIPQVGTLGNLLAAATA
;
A
#
# COMPACT_ATOMS: atom_id res chain seq x y z
N MET A 1 -19.09 22.84 -7.12
CA MET A 1 -18.54 21.63 -7.77
C MET A 1 -17.50 22.12 -8.76
N PRO A 2 -16.20 21.84 -8.57
CA PRO A 2 -15.19 22.22 -9.54
C PRO A 2 -15.23 21.30 -10.75
N HIS A 3 -15.34 21.89 -11.95
CA HIS A 3 -15.09 21.23 -13.20
C HIS A 3 -13.80 21.78 -13.77
N ILE A 4 -12.90 20.90 -14.14
CA ILE A 4 -11.54 21.23 -14.59
C ILE A 4 -11.34 20.69 -15.99
N TRP A 5 -10.98 21.56 -16.92
CA TRP A 5 -10.54 21.23 -18.26
C TRP A 5 -9.07 21.59 -18.38
N ILE A 6 -8.26 20.64 -18.80
CA ILE A 6 -6.84 20.83 -19.11
C ILE A 6 -6.70 20.61 -20.60
N GLU A 7 -6.47 21.69 -21.35
CA GLU A 7 -6.16 21.60 -22.77
C GLU A 7 -4.65 21.71 -22.96
N TYR A 8 -4.08 20.87 -23.82
CA TYR A 8 -2.65 20.87 -24.08
C TYR A 8 -2.33 20.52 -25.52
N SER A 9 -1.26 21.12 -26.06
CA SER A 9 -0.81 20.89 -27.44
C SER A 9 -0.28 19.46 -27.63
N GLY A 10 -0.59 18.87 -28.77
CA GLY A 10 -0.32 17.48 -29.11
C GLY A 10 1.15 17.06 -29.13
N ASN A 11 2.08 18.02 -29.22
CA ASN A 11 3.52 17.81 -29.17
C ASN A 11 4.07 17.59 -27.76
N LEU A 12 3.29 17.88 -26.69
CA LEU A 12 3.68 17.61 -25.31
C LEU A 12 3.43 16.13 -24.94
N LYS A 13 4.47 15.45 -24.43
CA LYS A 13 4.36 14.10 -23.88
C LYS A 13 4.09 14.18 -22.38
N LEU A 14 2.82 14.27 -21.99
CA LEU A 14 2.39 14.39 -20.60
C LEU A 14 1.92 13.06 -20.04
N ASP A 15 2.22 12.77 -18.77
CA ASP A 15 1.44 11.82 -17.96
C ASP A 15 0.14 12.50 -17.55
N THR A 16 -0.85 12.46 -18.45
CA THR A 16 -2.14 13.13 -18.24
C THR A 16 -2.91 12.58 -17.03
N PRO A 17 -2.89 11.28 -16.68
CA PRO A 17 -3.47 10.78 -15.45
C PRO A 17 -2.84 11.39 -14.20
N ALA A 18 -1.52 11.53 -14.14
CA ALA A 18 -0.83 12.15 -13.02
C ALA A 18 -1.14 13.65 -12.93
N LEU A 19 -1.07 14.38 -14.05
CA LEU A 19 -1.39 15.79 -14.11
C LEU A 19 -2.83 16.08 -13.67
N MET A 20 -3.81 15.31 -14.17
CA MET A 20 -5.22 15.44 -13.76
C MET A 20 -5.39 15.23 -12.26
N ARG A 21 -4.68 14.27 -11.67
CA ARG A 21 -4.73 14.01 -10.24
C ARG A 21 -4.16 15.18 -9.45
N THR A 22 -2.96 15.65 -9.79
CA THR A 22 -2.30 16.79 -9.16
C THR A 22 -3.19 18.04 -9.14
N VAL A 23 -3.77 18.39 -10.29
CA VAL A 23 -4.62 19.56 -10.42
C VAL A 23 -5.94 19.39 -9.65
N GLN A 24 -6.54 18.20 -9.69
CA GLN A 24 -7.78 17.92 -8.97
C GLN A 24 -7.55 17.96 -7.44
N ASP A 25 -6.49 17.34 -6.94
CA ASP A 25 -6.18 17.30 -5.51
C ASP A 25 -5.90 18.72 -4.99
N ALA A 26 -5.19 19.53 -5.76
CA ALA A 26 -5.00 20.95 -5.45
C ALA A 26 -6.33 21.73 -5.44
N ALA A 27 -7.24 21.44 -6.35
CA ALA A 27 -8.55 22.10 -6.40
C ALA A 27 -9.47 21.68 -5.23
N VAL A 28 -9.44 20.41 -4.85
CA VAL A 28 -10.25 19.90 -3.73
C VAL A 28 -9.67 20.37 -2.39
N GLY A 29 -8.36 20.32 -2.21
CA GLY A 29 -7.69 20.65 -0.95
C GLY A 29 -8.19 19.76 0.19
N ASP A 30 -8.58 20.35 1.31
CA ASP A 30 -9.16 19.67 2.47
C ASP A 30 -10.62 19.18 2.26
N GLY A 31 -11.21 19.49 1.12
CA GLY A 31 -12.57 19.10 0.76
C GLY A 31 -13.69 19.95 1.38
N THR A 32 -13.39 20.90 2.25
CA THR A 32 -14.39 21.74 2.93
C THR A 32 -15.12 22.68 1.95
N LEU A 33 -14.36 23.39 1.14
CA LEU A 33 -14.89 24.36 0.18
C LEU A 33 -15.28 23.71 -1.16
N PHE A 34 -14.51 22.72 -1.59
CA PHE A 34 -14.68 21.99 -2.85
C PHE A 34 -14.66 20.47 -2.64
N PRO A 35 -15.78 19.87 -2.22
CA PRO A 35 -15.81 18.43 -1.89
C PRO A 35 -15.50 17.56 -3.10
N LEU A 36 -14.75 16.47 -2.89
CA LEU A 36 -14.33 15.51 -3.92
C LEU A 36 -15.51 14.99 -4.76
N ALA A 37 -16.65 14.74 -4.14
CA ALA A 37 -17.88 14.31 -4.84
C ALA A 37 -18.36 15.29 -5.94
N GLY A 38 -17.87 16.51 -5.92
CA GLY A 38 -18.16 17.55 -6.92
C GLY A 38 -17.09 17.70 -7.99
N ALA A 39 -15.90 17.17 -7.79
CA ALA A 39 -14.78 17.36 -8.70
C ALA A 39 -14.91 16.52 -9.98
N ARG A 40 -14.57 17.09 -11.11
CA ARG A 40 -14.47 16.42 -12.41
C ARG A 40 -13.34 17.04 -13.20
N THR A 41 -12.33 16.26 -13.50
CA THR A 41 -11.15 16.69 -14.26
C THR A 41 -11.07 15.92 -15.56
N ARG A 42 -10.73 16.60 -16.64
CA ARG A 42 -10.54 16.03 -17.96
C ARG A 42 -9.35 16.69 -18.64
N ALA A 43 -8.60 15.92 -19.42
CA ALA A 43 -7.52 16.42 -20.26
C ALA A 43 -7.92 16.27 -21.72
N LEU A 44 -7.71 17.33 -22.51
CA LEU A 44 -8.04 17.42 -23.92
C LEU A 44 -6.75 17.70 -24.68
N ARG A 45 -6.35 16.78 -25.52
CA ARG A 45 -5.23 16.97 -26.43
C ARG A 45 -5.71 17.75 -27.65
N VAL A 46 -4.95 18.79 -28.05
CA VAL A 46 -5.22 19.62 -29.21
C VAL A 46 -4.10 19.37 -30.22
N ASP A 47 -4.45 18.69 -31.31
CA ASP A 47 -3.48 18.37 -32.37
C ASP A 47 -3.39 19.50 -33.42
N ASP A 48 -4.51 20.15 -33.73
CA ASP A 48 -4.57 21.25 -34.67
C ASP A 48 -4.54 22.59 -33.94
N CYS A 49 -3.36 23.18 -33.81
CA CYS A 49 -3.18 24.49 -33.18
C CYS A 49 -2.02 25.27 -33.80
N LEU A 50 -2.14 26.58 -33.80
CA LEU A 50 -1.07 27.51 -34.18
C LEU A 50 -0.64 28.28 -32.93
N ILE A 51 0.63 28.14 -32.54
CA ILE A 51 1.16 28.71 -31.32
C ILE A 51 2.27 29.70 -31.66
N VAL A 52 2.10 30.95 -31.23
CA VAL A 52 3.02 32.06 -31.45
C VAL A 52 3.36 32.24 -32.96
N ASP A 53 4.57 31.84 -33.36
CA ASP A 53 5.08 31.92 -34.75
C ASP A 53 4.90 30.61 -35.53
N GLY A 54 4.26 29.61 -34.96
CA GLY A 54 4.04 28.31 -35.57
C GLY A 54 5.23 27.34 -35.49
N HIS A 55 6.27 27.66 -34.70
CA HIS A 55 7.38 26.73 -34.55
C HIS A 55 6.91 25.40 -33.91
N PRO A 56 7.34 24.23 -34.42
CA PRO A 56 6.85 22.92 -33.95
C PRO A 56 7.15 22.62 -32.51
N ASP A 57 8.14 23.27 -31.91
CA ASP A 57 8.50 23.08 -30.51
C ASP A 57 7.64 23.92 -29.55
N ASN A 58 6.91 24.91 -30.08
CA ASN A 58 6.01 25.71 -29.25
C ASN A 58 4.90 24.85 -28.70
N ALA A 59 4.64 25.00 -27.40
CA ALA A 59 3.64 24.22 -26.68
C ALA A 59 2.79 25.10 -25.78
N PHE A 60 1.60 24.60 -25.43
CA PHE A 60 0.77 25.23 -24.40
C PHE A 60 0.07 24.23 -23.51
N VAL A 61 -0.26 24.68 -22.30
CA VAL A 61 -1.24 24.05 -21.40
C VAL A 61 -2.17 25.16 -20.91
N HIS A 62 -3.48 24.99 -21.15
CA HIS A 62 -4.51 25.89 -20.67
C HIS A 62 -5.47 25.16 -19.74
N VAL A 63 -5.76 25.75 -18.56
CA VAL A 63 -6.67 25.16 -17.58
C VAL A 63 -7.85 26.10 -17.36
N VAL A 64 -9.06 25.56 -17.53
CA VAL A 64 -10.30 26.23 -17.12
C VAL A 64 -10.82 25.55 -15.86
N LEU A 65 -10.94 26.32 -14.80
CA LEU A 65 -11.47 25.86 -13.52
C LEU A 65 -12.83 26.51 -13.27
N ARG A 66 -13.90 25.80 -13.59
CA ARG A 66 -15.26 26.30 -13.35
C ARG A 66 -15.76 25.90 -11.98
N VAL A 67 -16.09 26.87 -11.15
CA VAL A 67 -16.62 26.70 -9.79
C VAL A 67 -18.09 27.10 -9.70
N GLY A 68 -18.81 26.62 -8.71
CA GLY A 68 -20.17 27.05 -8.49
C GLY A 68 -20.23 28.49 -7.89
N HIS A 69 -21.33 29.17 -8.09
CA HIS A 69 -21.60 30.50 -7.53
C HIS A 69 -21.54 30.53 -5.99
N GLY A 70 -21.25 31.71 -5.42
CA GLY A 70 -21.35 32.00 -3.99
C GLY A 70 -20.05 31.87 -3.21
N ARG A 71 -18.88 31.83 -3.89
CA ARG A 71 -17.57 31.95 -3.23
C ARG A 71 -17.09 33.39 -3.28
N SER A 72 -16.44 33.83 -2.19
CA SER A 72 -15.81 35.15 -2.17
C SER A 72 -14.64 35.22 -3.15
N ASP A 73 -14.28 36.42 -3.57
CA ASP A 73 -13.12 36.63 -4.46
C ASP A 73 -11.82 36.16 -3.79
N ALA A 74 -11.68 36.35 -2.48
CA ALA A 74 -10.54 35.82 -1.73
C ALA A 74 -10.46 34.27 -1.78
N GLN A 75 -11.60 33.58 -1.67
CA GLN A 75 -11.64 32.11 -1.80
C GLN A 75 -11.30 31.64 -3.21
N LYS A 76 -11.75 32.36 -4.24
CA LYS A 76 -11.40 32.08 -5.64
C LYS A 76 -9.93 32.33 -5.92
N ALA A 77 -9.37 33.46 -5.40
CA ALA A 77 -7.95 33.78 -5.53
C ALA A 77 -7.07 32.70 -4.88
N ALA A 78 -7.34 32.34 -3.62
CA ALA A 78 -6.58 31.28 -2.92
C ALA A 78 -6.68 29.92 -3.60
N LEU A 79 -7.84 29.58 -4.19
CA LEU A 79 -7.98 28.40 -5.05
C LEU A 79 -7.08 28.48 -6.29
N GLY A 80 -7.11 29.63 -6.95
CA GLY A 80 -6.33 29.90 -8.16
C GLY A 80 -4.83 29.76 -7.91
N GLU A 81 -4.32 30.41 -6.89
CA GLU A 81 -2.91 30.35 -6.51
C GLU A 81 -2.47 28.90 -6.25
N ARG A 82 -3.22 28.18 -5.42
CA ARG A 82 -2.90 26.78 -5.07
C ARG A 82 -2.90 25.85 -6.29
N VAL A 83 -3.90 25.97 -7.15
CA VAL A 83 -4.01 25.13 -8.34
C VAL A 83 -2.96 25.50 -9.38
N PHE A 84 -2.69 26.80 -9.57
CA PHE A 84 -1.70 27.26 -10.54
C PHE A 84 -0.27 26.90 -10.10
N GLU A 85 0.04 27.00 -8.82
CA GLU A 85 1.31 26.54 -8.26
C GLU A 85 1.50 25.02 -8.48
N ALA A 86 0.50 24.20 -8.17
CA ALA A 86 0.56 22.76 -8.39
C ALA A 86 0.74 22.41 -9.89
N LEU A 87 0.05 23.12 -10.76
CA LEU A 87 0.15 22.96 -12.21
C LEU A 87 1.56 23.31 -12.72
N THR A 88 2.08 24.48 -12.34
CA THR A 88 3.40 24.95 -12.77
C THR A 88 4.52 24.08 -12.24
N ASN A 89 4.44 23.62 -10.99
CA ASN A 89 5.39 22.68 -10.42
C ASN A 89 5.40 21.35 -11.18
N ALA A 90 4.22 20.81 -11.52
CA ALA A 90 4.12 19.56 -12.28
C ALA A 90 4.67 19.70 -13.71
N LEU A 91 4.57 20.89 -14.31
CA LEU A 91 5.02 21.16 -15.67
C LEU A 91 6.44 21.75 -15.75
N ALA A 92 7.11 22.01 -14.63
CA ALA A 92 8.44 22.61 -14.59
C ALA A 92 9.48 21.86 -15.46
N PRO A 93 9.55 20.52 -15.48
CA PRO A 93 10.46 19.79 -16.36
C PRO A 93 10.17 20.04 -17.85
N HIS A 94 8.90 20.17 -18.22
CA HIS A 94 8.50 20.44 -19.61
C HIS A 94 8.84 21.87 -20.01
N MET A 95 8.64 22.84 -19.11
CA MET A 95 9.01 24.23 -19.33
C MET A 95 10.52 24.43 -19.45
N ALA A 96 11.31 23.62 -18.77
CA ALA A 96 12.77 23.64 -18.90
C ALA A 96 13.25 23.04 -20.24
N ALA A 97 12.46 22.17 -20.86
CA ALA A 97 12.82 21.46 -22.08
C ALA A 97 12.23 22.07 -23.37
N ASN A 98 11.15 22.85 -23.29
CA ASN A 98 10.39 23.35 -24.45
C ASN A 98 9.90 24.79 -24.21
N PRO A 99 9.71 25.58 -25.28
CA PRO A 99 8.92 26.81 -25.21
C PRO A 99 7.47 26.46 -24.85
N LEU A 100 7.07 26.70 -23.58
CA LEU A 100 5.78 26.30 -23.04
C LEU A 100 5.02 27.48 -22.44
N GLY A 101 3.83 27.76 -22.95
CA GLY A 101 2.86 28.68 -22.36
C GLY A 101 1.94 27.94 -21.39
N ILE A 102 1.88 28.36 -20.14
CA ILE A 102 0.94 27.83 -19.15
C ILE A 102 -0.02 28.95 -18.74
N SER A 103 -1.32 28.67 -18.83
CA SER A 103 -2.34 29.62 -18.42
C SER A 103 -3.48 28.94 -17.71
N MET A 104 -4.15 29.67 -16.81
CA MET A 104 -5.32 29.18 -16.09
C MET A 104 -6.32 30.32 -15.89
N GLN A 105 -7.60 29.99 -15.99
CA GLN A 105 -8.68 30.89 -15.60
C GLN A 105 -9.70 30.21 -14.71
N ILE A 106 -10.34 31.01 -13.86
CA ILE A 106 -11.46 30.56 -13.01
C ILE A 106 -12.74 31.17 -13.57
N GLU A 107 -13.72 30.29 -13.81
CA GLU A 107 -15.06 30.68 -14.24
C GLU A 107 -16.06 30.38 -13.12
N GLU A 108 -17.07 31.22 -12.99
CA GLU A 108 -18.19 30.97 -12.11
C GLU A 108 -19.40 30.44 -12.90
N ALA A 109 -19.98 29.34 -12.44
CA ALA A 109 -21.19 28.81 -13.08
C ALA A 109 -22.38 29.72 -12.80
N ASP A 110 -23.25 29.87 -13.80
CA ASP A 110 -24.48 30.66 -13.68
C ASP A 110 -25.30 30.19 -12.46
N PRO A 111 -25.76 31.09 -11.59
CA PRO A 111 -26.51 30.74 -10.39
C PRO A 111 -27.90 30.18 -10.68
N VAL A 112 -28.50 30.54 -11.81
CA VAL A 112 -29.88 30.17 -12.18
C VAL A 112 -29.89 29.06 -13.24
N LEU A 113 -29.03 29.16 -14.26
CA LEU A 113 -29.04 28.27 -15.44
C LEU A 113 -28.06 27.07 -15.26
N ASN A 114 -27.80 26.64 -14.06
CA ASN A 114 -26.87 25.56 -13.76
C ASN A 114 -27.60 24.36 -13.15
N TYR A 115 -28.06 23.45 -13.98
CA TYR A 115 -28.77 22.24 -13.59
C TYR A 115 -27.78 21.11 -13.29
N LYS A 116 -27.95 20.41 -12.14
CA LYS A 116 -27.07 19.34 -11.73
C LYS A 116 -27.78 18.33 -10.85
N VAL A 117 -27.49 17.06 -11.13
CA VAL A 117 -27.88 15.93 -10.30
C VAL A 117 -26.72 14.94 -10.25
N ASN A 118 -26.44 14.40 -9.10
CA ASN A 118 -25.52 13.29 -8.93
C ASN A 118 -25.72 12.60 -7.58
N ASN A 119 -25.26 11.36 -7.50
CA ASN A 119 -25.29 10.50 -6.31
C ASN A 119 -23.90 10.13 -5.80
N TYR A 120 -22.87 10.85 -6.22
CA TYR A 120 -21.46 10.50 -5.88
C TYR A 120 -21.16 10.51 -4.39
N ARG A 121 -21.83 11.36 -3.58
CA ARG A 121 -21.63 11.38 -2.13
C ARG A 121 -22.02 10.08 -1.48
N GLU A 122 -23.14 9.50 -1.88
CA GLU A 122 -23.64 8.21 -1.38
C GLU A 122 -22.66 7.09 -1.72
N TYR A 123 -22.21 7.02 -2.98
CA TYR A 123 -21.22 6.04 -3.41
C TYR A 123 -19.86 6.22 -2.75
N LEU A 124 -19.39 7.44 -2.53
CA LEU A 124 -18.13 7.69 -1.80
C LEU A 124 -18.26 7.26 -0.34
N ALA A 125 -19.39 7.55 0.31
CA ALA A 125 -19.62 7.12 1.69
C ALA A 125 -19.70 5.59 1.80
N ALA A 126 -20.42 4.94 0.87
CA ALA A 126 -20.48 3.48 0.81
C ALA A 126 -19.10 2.85 0.60
N ARG A 127 -18.31 3.36 -0.38
CA ARG A 127 -16.93 2.88 -0.62
C ARG A 127 -16.02 3.10 0.58
N ALA A 128 -16.17 4.21 1.31
CA ALA A 128 -15.44 4.46 2.53
C ALA A 128 -15.83 3.47 3.65
N ALA A 129 -17.12 3.19 3.80
CA ALA A 129 -17.64 2.20 4.75
C ALA A 129 -17.14 0.77 4.40
N ASP A 130 -17.21 0.40 3.12
CA ASP A 130 -16.67 -0.88 2.62
C ASP A 130 -15.17 -1.01 2.87
N ALA A 131 -14.42 0.07 2.66
CA ALA A 131 -12.99 0.09 2.93
C ALA A 131 -12.67 -0.05 4.43
N VAL A 132 -13.48 0.55 5.30
CA VAL A 132 -13.36 0.39 6.76
C VAL A 132 -13.72 -1.05 7.17
N ALA A 133 -14.80 -1.60 6.62
CA ALA A 133 -15.18 -2.98 6.88
C ALA A 133 -14.12 -3.98 6.39
N ALA A 134 -13.56 -3.77 5.20
CA ALA A 134 -12.47 -4.58 4.65
C ALA A 134 -11.18 -4.47 5.50
N ARG A 135 -10.94 -3.31 6.12
CA ARG A 135 -9.80 -3.12 7.04
C ARG A 135 -9.97 -3.88 8.35
N ALA A 136 -11.20 -4.04 8.82
CA ALA A 136 -11.52 -4.72 10.07
C ALA A 136 -11.72 -6.24 9.91
N ALA A 137 -12.12 -6.69 8.72
CA ALA A 137 -12.35 -8.10 8.45
C ALA A 137 -11.05 -8.91 8.51
N PRO A 138 -11.06 -10.12 9.09
CA PRO A 138 -9.92 -11.03 8.98
C PRO A 138 -9.72 -11.42 7.51
N PRO A 139 -8.48 -11.67 7.08
CA PRO A 139 -8.21 -12.13 5.73
C PRO A 139 -8.85 -13.51 5.50
N ARG A 140 -9.26 -13.80 4.27
CA ARG A 140 -9.80 -15.12 3.91
C ARG A 140 -8.66 -16.14 3.79
N THR A 141 -7.54 -15.72 3.22
CA THR A 141 -6.34 -16.52 3.03
C THR A 141 -5.12 -15.72 3.46
N VAL A 142 -4.24 -16.34 4.23
CA VAL A 142 -2.91 -15.81 4.53
C VAL A 142 -1.86 -16.80 4.07
N VAL A 143 -1.00 -16.36 3.17
CA VAL A 143 0.15 -17.12 2.68
C VAL A 143 1.41 -16.46 3.19
N GLY A 144 2.29 -17.21 3.79
CA GLY A 144 3.58 -16.72 4.28
C GLY A 144 4.74 -17.20 3.42
N THR A 145 5.83 -16.43 3.45
CA THR A 145 7.05 -16.74 2.74
C THR A 145 8.18 -17.01 3.73
N ALA A 146 8.77 -18.18 3.67
CA ALA A 146 9.96 -18.56 4.41
C ALA A 146 11.23 -18.30 3.56
N LEU A 147 12.37 -18.14 4.23
CA LEU A 147 13.68 -17.94 3.58
C LEU A 147 13.71 -16.75 2.61
N ASN A 148 12.90 -15.74 2.86
CA ASN A 148 12.86 -14.53 2.03
C ASN A 148 13.65 -13.35 2.64
N THR A 149 14.44 -13.58 3.69
CA THR A 149 15.44 -12.61 4.19
C THR A 149 16.84 -13.11 3.87
N ARG A 150 17.77 -12.19 3.57
CA ARG A 150 19.16 -12.55 3.28
C ARG A 150 19.79 -13.32 4.44
N GLN A 151 19.55 -12.87 5.66
CA GLN A 151 20.01 -13.55 6.88
C GLN A 151 19.52 -14.99 6.99
N SER A 152 18.25 -15.27 6.64
CA SER A 152 17.70 -16.62 6.67
C SER A 152 18.39 -17.56 5.66
N LEU A 153 18.75 -17.06 4.48
CA LEU A 153 19.49 -17.83 3.49
C LEU A 153 20.94 -18.03 3.90
N GLU A 154 21.60 -17.00 4.43
CA GLU A 154 22.99 -17.05 4.92
C GLU A 154 23.11 -18.05 6.09
N ALA A 155 22.15 -18.05 7.01
CA ALA A 155 22.11 -18.99 8.12
C ALA A 155 21.92 -20.45 7.68
N LEU A 156 21.18 -20.68 6.61
CA LEU A 156 21.05 -22.01 6.01
C LEU A 156 22.37 -22.47 5.37
N GLY A 157 23.15 -21.53 4.85
CA GLY A 157 24.55 -21.71 4.40
C GLY A 157 24.75 -22.95 3.52
N GLY A 158 25.76 -23.74 3.84
CA GLY A 158 26.10 -24.98 3.13
C GLY A 158 25.01 -26.07 3.19
N ALA A 159 24.13 -26.05 4.19
CA ALA A 159 23.04 -27.00 4.33
C ALA A 159 22.07 -26.97 3.13
N MET A 160 21.92 -25.83 2.45
CA MET A 160 21.08 -25.74 1.26
C MET A 160 21.59 -26.57 0.07
N HIS A 161 22.87 -26.92 0.06
CA HIS A 161 23.50 -27.74 -0.99
C HIS A 161 23.67 -29.22 -0.61
N ALA A 162 23.26 -29.58 0.59
CA ALA A 162 23.27 -30.94 1.11
C ALA A 162 21.85 -31.54 1.13
N PRO A 163 21.70 -32.87 1.19
CA PRO A 163 20.40 -33.47 1.43
C PRO A 163 19.78 -32.94 2.76
N PRO A 164 18.46 -32.68 2.78
CA PRO A 164 17.46 -32.99 1.75
C PRO A 164 17.26 -31.88 0.68
N TYR A 165 17.90 -30.72 0.79
CA TYR A 165 17.64 -29.56 -0.09
C TYR A 165 18.29 -29.68 -1.46
N ASN A 166 19.57 -30.06 -1.49
CA ASN A 166 20.43 -30.24 -2.69
C ASN A 166 20.71 -28.96 -3.51
N ALA A 167 19.95 -27.89 -3.33
CA ALA A 167 20.16 -26.59 -3.97
C ALA A 167 19.48 -25.46 -3.22
N ALA A 168 19.94 -24.21 -3.41
CA ALA A 168 19.25 -23.02 -2.94
C ALA A 168 17.87 -22.88 -3.57
N PRO A 169 16.86 -22.30 -2.84
CA PRO A 169 15.51 -22.10 -3.38
C PRO A 169 15.50 -21.19 -4.61
N LYS A 170 15.03 -21.70 -5.74
CA LYS A 170 14.85 -20.92 -6.99
C LYS A 170 13.51 -20.18 -7.03
N ALA A 171 12.52 -20.63 -6.28
CA ALA A 171 11.19 -20.06 -6.13
C ALA A 171 10.89 -19.68 -4.68
N PRO A 172 9.86 -18.87 -4.39
CA PRO A 172 9.44 -18.60 -3.03
C PRO A 172 9.10 -19.89 -2.28
N VAL A 173 9.59 -20.04 -1.05
CA VAL A 173 9.23 -21.13 -0.15
C VAL A 173 8.01 -20.69 0.64
N LEU A 174 6.86 -21.28 0.36
CA LEU A 174 5.58 -20.83 0.90
C LEU A 174 5.04 -21.75 2.00
N TYR A 175 4.27 -21.13 2.90
CA TYR A 175 3.44 -21.82 3.89
C TYR A 175 2.08 -21.10 4.02
N ILE A 176 1.13 -21.73 4.65
CA ILE A 176 -0.22 -21.19 4.85
C ILE A 176 -0.45 -20.94 6.33
N LYS A 177 -1.14 -19.87 6.65
CA LYS A 177 -1.73 -19.61 7.96
C LYS A 177 -3.24 -19.79 7.84
N PRO A 178 -3.81 -20.93 8.21
CA PRO A 178 -5.26 -21.15 8.17
C PRO A 178 -6.01 -20.30 9.19
N ALA A 179 -7.32 -20.19 9.02
CA ALA A 179 -8.16 -19.28 9.81
C ALA A 179 -8.10 -19.47 11.34
N ASN A 180 -7.85 -20.70 11.82
CA ASN A 180 -7.66 -20.96 13.25
C ASN A 180 -6.43 -20.28 13.84
N THR A 181 -5.46 -19.89 13.00
CA THR A 181 -4.25 -19.19 13.45
C THR A 181 -4.47 -17.69 13.68
N TYR A 182 -5.56 -17.12 13.17
CA TYR A 182 -5.77 -15.67 13.25
C TYR A 182 -6.11 -15.26 14.67
N ALA A 183 -5.48 -14.19 15.13
CA ALA A 183 -5.78 -13.52 16.39
C ALA A 183 -5.74 -12.00 16.17
N GLN A 184 -6.36 -11.26 17.09
CA GLN A 184 -6.38 -9.81 17.05
C GLN A 184 -5.22 -9.23 17.86
N ASP A 185 -4.88 -7.98 17.56
CA ASP A 185 -4.03 -7.15 18.40
C ASP A 185 -4.61 -7.07 19.82
N GLY A 186 -3.76 -7.20 20.83
CA GLY A 186 -4.16 -7.22 22.24
C GLY A 186 -4.71 -8.57 22.74
N ALA A 187 -4.94 -9.55 21.87
CA ALA A 187 -5.38 -10.87 22.30
C ALA A 187 -4.31 -11.58 23.15
N VAL A 188 -4.75 -12.41 24.09
CA VAL A 188 -3.88 -13.34 24.80
C VAL A 188 -3.72 -14.60 23.95
N ILE A 189 -2.48 -14.94 23.59
CA ILE A 189 -2.17 -16.12 22.79
C ILE A 189 -1.79 -17.25 23.73
N THR A 190 -2.62 -18.27 23.78
CA THR A 190 -2.37 -19.44 24.63
C THR A 190 -1.40 -20.39 23.94
N LEU A 191 -0.25 -20.65 24.56
CA LEU A 191 0.68 -21.64 24.08
C LEU A 191 0.12 -23.05 24.36
N PRO A 192 0.15 -23.98 23.38
CA PRO A 192 -0.21 -25.37 23.62
C PRO A 192 0.67 -26.02 24.70
N ALA A 193 0.13 -26.99 25.41
CA ALA A 193 0.85 -27.66 26.53
C ALA A 193 2.16 -28.36 26.10
N ASP A 194 2.30 -28.66 24.81
CA ASP A 194 3.52 -29.24 24.20
C ASP A 194 4.51 -28.19 23.68
N VAL A 195 4.32 -26.90 24.01
CA VAL A 195 5.13 -25.79 23.50
C VAL A 195 5.65 -24.94 24.66
N ASP A 196 6.95 -25.00 24.90
CA ASP A 196 7.63 -24.22 25.96
C ASP A 196 7.93 -22.79 25.52
N GLU A 197 8.26 -22.60 24.22
CA GLU A 197 8.64 -21.31 23.67
C GLU A 197 8.21 -21.19 22.19
N VAL A 198 8.01 -19.96 21.74
CA VAL A 198 7.69 -19.64 20.33
C VAL A 198 8.62 -18.57 19.81
N GLU A 199 8.95 -18.65 18.54
CA GLU A 199 9.60 -17.57 17.78
C GLU A 199 8.55 -16.56 17.38
N VAL A 200 8.79 -15.28 17.67
CA VAL A 200 7.92 -14.15 17.30
C VAL A 200 8.48 -13.50 16.05
N GLY A 201 8.09 -13.99 14.89
CA GLY A 201 8.46 -13.42 13.61
C GLY A 201 7.63 -12.19 13.29
N ALA A 202 8.26 -11.02 13.14
CA ALA A 202 7.59 -9.81 12.65
C ALA A 202 7.54 -9.79 11.13
N CYS A 203 6.35 -9.62 10.57
CA CYS A 203 6.12 -9.60 9.14
C CYS A 203 5.33 -8.37 8.70
N LEU A 204 5.66 -7.87 7.51
CA LEU A 204 4.75 -7.02 6.74
C LEU A 204 3.76 -7.92 6.01
N GLY A 205 2.48 -7.71 6.22
CA GLY A 205 1.39 -8.36 5.49
C GLY A 205 0.91 -7.47 4.35
N VAL A 206 1.06 -7.93 3.12
CA VAL A 206 0.56 -7.27 1.90
C VAL A 206 -0.89 -7.69 1.67
N VAL A 207 -1.83 -6.75 1.72
CA VAL A 207 -3.26 -7.01 1.53
C VAL A 207 -3.66 -6.67 0.10
N PHE A 208 -4.32 -7.59 -0.58
CA PHE A 208 -4.75 -7.37 -1.96
C PHE A 208 -6.05 -6.56 -2.06
N SER A 209 -6.12 -5.66 -3.05
CA SER A 209 -7.28 -4.81 -3.33
C SER A 209 -8.29 -5.47 -4.28
N ARG A 210 -7.84 -6.42 -5.07
CA ARG A 210 -8.58 -7.11 -6.13
C ARG A 210 -7.89 -8.42 -6.47
N ARG A 211 -8.57 -9.23 -7.29
CA ARG A 211 -8.00 -10.48 -7.80
C ARG A 211 -6.65 -10.24 -8.47
N ALA A 212 -5.62 -10.93 -7.99
CA ALA A 212 -4.26 -10.93 -8.53
C ALA A 212 -3.90 -12.35 -8.99
N THR A 213 -3.70 -12.51 -10.29
CA THR A 213 -3.30 -13.78 -10.93
C THR A 213 -2.39 -13.47 -12.11
N ARG A 214 -1.24 -14.15 -12.20
CA ARG A 214 -0.22 -13.95 -13.23
C ARG A 214 0.15 -12.48 -13.43
N VAL A 215 0.36 -11.78 -12.32
CA VAL A 215 0.67 -10.35 -12.31
C VAL A 215 2.12 -10.16 -12.69
N GLY A 216 2.41 -9.20 -13.60
CA GLY A 216 3.78 -8.78 -13.92
C GLY A 216 4.38 -7.95 -12.77
N GLU A 217 5.68 -8.04 -12.56
CA GLU A 217 6.39 -7.35 -11.49
C GLU A 217 6.16 -5.82 -11.52
N ALA A 218 6.24 -5.20 -12.71
CA ALA A 218 6.02 -3.76 -12.87
C ALA A 218 4.62 -3.28 -12.46
N GLU A 219 3.62 -4.17 -12.46
CA GLU A 219 2.23 -3.86 -12.14
C GLU A 219 1.82 -4.34 -10.75
N ALA A 220 2.68 -5.09 -10.06
CA ALA A 220 2.33 -5.85 -8.86
C ALA A 220 1.78 -4.97 -7.73
N LEU A 221 2.40 -3.82 -7.47
CA LEU A 221 1.96 -2.92 -6.40
C LEU A 221 0.59 -2.26 -6.66
N ARG A 222 0.11 -2.24 -7.91
CA ARG A 222 -1.26 -1.77 -8.24
C ARG A 222 -2.37 -2.70 -7.76
N TYR A 223 -2.03 -3.91 -7.34
CA TYR A 223 -2.96 -4.89 -6.76
C TYR A 223 -3.02 -4.84 -5.24
N VAL A 224 -2.21 -3.99 -4.62
CA VAL A 224 -2.11 -3.84 -3.16
C VAL A 224 -3.11 -2.81 -2.65
N ALA A 225 -3.94 -3.21 -1.69
CA ALA A 225 -4.84 -2.32 -0.94
C ALA A 225 -4.07 -1.53 0.13
N GLY A 226 -3.13 -2.22 0.78
CA GLY A 226 -2.35 -1.67 1.87
C GLY A 226 -1.54 -2.73 2.60
N TYR A 227 -1.01 -2.33 3.73
CA TYR A 227 -0.08 -3.12 4.53
C TYR A 227 -0.55 -3.25 5.98
N ARG A 228 -0.32 -4.41 6.58
CA ARG A 228 -0.62 -4.70 8.00
C ARG A 228 0.62 -5.19 8.73
N VAL A 229 0.68 -4.92 10.03
CA VAL A 229 1.65 -5.58 10.92
C VAL A 229 1.12 -6.96 11.27
N VAL A 230 1.95 -7.99 11.12
CA VAL A 230 1.59 -9.38 11.43
C VAL A 230 2.67 -10.04 12.25
N ALA A 231 2.27 -10.80 13.27
CA ALA A 231 3.15 -11.70 13.98
C ALA A 231 3.04 -13.11 13.36
N ASP A 232 4.11 -13.60 12.79
CA ASP A 232 4.23 -14.99 12.33
C ASP A 232 4.83 -15.84 13.46
N LEU A 233 3.98 -16.29 14.39
CA LEU A 233 4.41 -17.15 15.46
C LEU A 233 4.73 -18.56 14.94
N SER A 234 5.80 -19.14 15.47
CA SER A 234 6.25 -20.48 15.10
C SER A 234 6.86 -21.19 16.29
N VAL A 235 6.56 -22.47 16.46
CA VAL A 235 7.40 -23.32 17.29
C VAL A 235 8.78 -23.41 16.63
N PRO A 236 9.90 -23.24 17.37
CA PRO A 236 11.23 -23.31 16.81
C PRO A 236 11.47 -24.59 16.01
N HIS A 237 12.02 -24.46 14.80
CA HIS A 237 12.35 -25.59 13.93
C HIS A 237 13.52 -25.25 13.00
N ALA A 238 14.37 -26.25 12.74
CA ALA A 238 15.58 -26.07 11.96
C ALA A 238 15.44 -26.46 10.48
N SER A 239 14.30 -27.07 10.07
CA SER A 239 14.15 -27.59 8.72
C SER A 239 12.98 -26.95 7.99
N TYR A 240 13.26 -26.54 6.74
CA TYR A 240 12.26 -25.99 5.79
C TYR A 240 11.92 -27.00 4.68
N PHE A 241 12.44 -28.23 4.75
CA PHE A 241 12.25 -29.24 3.69
C PHE A 241 10.82 -29.75 3.61
N ARG A 242 10.12 -29.80 4.75
CA ARG A 242 8.70 -30.16 4.83
C ARG A 242 7.90 -28.96 5.28
N PRO A 243 6.63 -28.81 4.82
CA PRO A 243 5.76 -27.75 5.31
C PRO A 243 5.67 -27.77 6.86
N ALA A 244 5.97 -26.63 7.49
CA ALA A 244 6.01 -26.49 8.96
C ALA A 244 4.59 -26.33 9.56
N LEU A 245 3.65 -27.19 9.21
CA LEU A 245 2.25 -27.08 9.65
C LEU A 245 2.12 -27.19 11.16
N LYS A 246 2.77 -28.20 11.76
CA LYS A 246 2.73 -28.40 13.21
C LYS A 246 3.32 -27.21 13.98
N GLN A 247 4.30 -26.54 13.39
CA GLN A 247 5.01 -25.41 14.00
C GLN A 247 4.27 -24.08 13.82
N LYS A 248 3.65 -23.86 12.67
CA LYS A 248 3.10 -22.56 12.28
C LYS A 248 1.58 -22.47 12.28
N CYS A 249 0.85 -23.60 12.24
CA CYS A 249 -0.60 -23.60 12.12
C CYS A 249 -1.33 -23.90 13.45
N ARG A 250 -0.73 -23.50 14.59
CA ARG A 250 -1.39 -23.56 15.88
C ARG A 250 -2.41 -22.43 16.03
N ASP A 251 -3.40 -22.63 16.89
CA ASP A 251 -4.43 -21.63 17.15
C ASP A 251 -3.82 -20.33 17.66
N GLY A 252 -4.23 -19.21 17.07
CA GLY A 252 -3.73 -17.90 17.42
C GLY A 252 -2.30 -17.55 16.94
N PHE A 253 -1.64 -18.41 16.15
CA PHE A 253 -0.24 -18.19 15.74
C PHE A 253 -0.07 -17.25 14.54
N CYS A 254 -1.10 -16.47 14.22
CA CYS A 254 -1.02 -15.38 13.23
C CYS A 254 -1.80 -14.17 13.72
N PRO A 255 -1.35 -13.49 14.78
CA PRO A 255 -1.93 -12.22 15.19
C PRO A 255 -1.76 -11.15 14.11
N ILE A 256 -2.82 -10.37 13.86
CA ILE A 256 -2.89 -9.38 12.81
C ILE A 256 -3.29 -8.04 13.43
N GLY A 257 -2.51 -6.99 13.18
CA GLY A 257 -2.77 -5.64 13.66
C GLY A 257 -4.12 -5.10 13.18
N HIS A 258 -4.80 -4.31 13.99
CA HIS A 258 -6.12 -3.75 13.67
C HIS A 258 -6.09 -2.81 12.46
N GLY A 259 -5.02 -2.03 12.32
CA GLY A 259 -4.88 -1.03 11.26
C GLY A 259 -4.36 -1.65 9.95
N MET A 260 -4.76 -1.04 8.83
CA MET A 260 -4.13 -1.23 7.53
C MET A 260 -3.66 0.12 7.01
N ALA A 261 -2.36 0.29 6.79
CA ALA A 261 -1.84 1.46 6.09
C ALA A 261 -2.20 1.36 4.61
N PRO A 262 -2.90 2.33 4.02
CA PRO A 262 -3.20 2.31 2.59
C PRO A 262 -1.92 2.24 1.75
N ALA A 263 -1.93 1.51 0.63
CA ALA A 263 -0.76 1.40 -0.24
C ALA A 263 -0.23 2.78 -0.69
N ALA A 264 -1.13 3.73 -0.95
CA ALA A 264 -0.77 5.08 -1.37
C ALA A 264 -0.07 5.93 -0.27
N SER A 265 -0.15 5.52 1.01
CA SER A 265 0.53 6.22 2.11
C SER A 265 1.96 5.72 2.36
N ILE A 266 2.38 4.66 1.70
CA ILE A 266 3.71 4.06 1.82
C ILE A 266 4.47 4.32 0.52
N ALA A 267 5.44 5.22 0.58
CA ALA A 267 6.21 5.62 -0.60
C ALA A 267 7.06 4.47 -1.17
N ASP A 268 7.69 3.69 -0.29
CA ASP A 268 8.50 2.54 -0.66
C ASP A 268 8.29 1.41 0.37
N PRO A 269 7.54 0.36 0.03
CA PRO A 269 7.30 -0.75 0.94
C PRO A 269 8.53 -1.66 1.13
N ASP A 270 9.54 -1.55 0.27
CA ASP A 270 10.82 -2.29 0.39
C ASP A 270 11.86 -1.52 1.24
N ALA A 271 11.50 -0.37 1.84
CA ALA A 271 12.39 0.42 2.70
C ALA A 271 11.88 0.60 4.15
N LEU A 272 10.98 -0.25 4.61
CA LEU A 272 10.38 -0.14 5.94
C LEU A 272 11.27 -0.78 7.02
N GLU A 273 11.38 -0.10 8.16
CA GLU A 273 11.99 -0.65 9.38
C GLU A 273 10.94 -1.45 10.17
N ILE A 274 11.35 -2.55 10.77
CA ILE A 274 10.52 -3.42 11.59
C ILE A 274 11.22 -3.66 12.92
N GLU A 275 10.55 -3.34 14.02
CA GLU A 275 11.05 -3.54 15.37
C GLU A 275 10.21 -4.57 16.12
N ILE A 276 10.88 -5.43 16.91
CA ILE A 276 10.25 -6.32 17.88
C ILE A 276 10.74 -5.92 19.27
N HIS A 277 9.80 -5.59 20.13
CA HIS A 277 10.07 -5.33 21.55
C HIS A 277 9.53 -6.49 22.37
N VAL A 278 10.26 -6.89 23.38
CA VAL A 278 9.87 -7.93 24.35
C VAL A 278 9.87 -7.29 25.73
N ASP A 279 8.73 -7.37 26.43
CA ASP A 279 8.53 -6.75 27.75
C ASP A 279 8.97 -5.27 27.78
N GLY A 280 8.73 -4.57 26.68
CA GLY A 280 9.05 -3.15 26.49
C GLY A 280 10.48 -2.84 26.00
N ALA A 281 11.41 -3.83 26.01
CA ALA A 281 12.77 -3.65 25.53
C ALA A 281 12.90 -4.04 24.04
N LEU A 282 13.67 -3.27 23.25
CA LEU A 282 13.98 -3.63 21.86
C LEU A 282 14.78 -4.94 21.83
N ALA A 283 14.20 -5.96 21.21
CA ALA A 283 14.81 -7.28 21.06
C ALA A 283 15.41 -7.49 19.67
N LEU A 284 14.77 -6.98 18.63
CA LEU A 284 15.24 -7.12 17.25
C LEU A 284 14.83 -5.91 16.40
N ARG A 285 15.71 -5.52 15.47
CA ARG A 285 15.43 -4.57 14.40
C ARG A 285 15.84 -5.16 13.07
N THR A 286 14.94 -5.08 12.07
CA THR A 286 15.16 -5.57 10.71
C THR A 286 14.50 -4.63 9.70
N ARG A 287 14.63 -4.89 8.41
CA ARG A 287 14.09 -4.03 7.33
C ARG A 287 13.57 -4.86 6.19
N THR A 288 12.55 -4.34 5.49
CA THR A 288 12.08 -4.95 4.24
C THR A 288 13.12 -4.88 3.11
N ALA A 289 14.09 -3.98 3.19
CA ALA A 289 15.24 -3.93 2.27
C ALA A 289 16.15 -5.18 2.32
N ASP A 290 16.04 -5.98 3.40
CA ASP A 290 16.80 -7.22 3.57
C ASP A 290 16.11 -8.43 2.91
N LEU A 291 14.96 -8.23 2.27
CA LEU A 291 14.27 -9.28 1.54
C LEU A 291 15.09 -9.74 0.33
N VAL A 292 15.08 -11.05 0.09
CA VAL A 292 15.70 -11.68 -1.09
C VAL A 292 14.88 -11.36 -2.35
N ARG A 293 13.56 -11.44 -2.20
CA ARG A 293 12.61 -11.01 -3.24
C ARG A 293 11.89 -9.77 -2.73
N PRO A 294 12.12 -8.60 -3.35
CA PRO A 294 11.33 -7.41 -3.10
C PRO A 294 9.82 -7.69 -3.28
N ILE A 295 8.98 -6.88 -2.68
CA ILE A 295 7.53 -7.14 -2.59
C ILE A 295 6.90 -7.29 -3.97
N ALA A 296 7.23 -6.42 -4.93
CA ALA A 296 6.70 -6.51 -6.29
C ALA A 296 7.08 -7.82 -6.98
N ARG A 297 8.34 -8.25 -6.83
CA ARG A 297 8.85 -9.51 -7.36
C ARG A 297 8.20 -10.71 -6.67
N LEU A 298 8.02 -10.66 -5.36
CA LEU A 298 7.38 -11.73 -4.60
C LEU A 298 5.93 -11.93 -5.05
N ILE A 299 5.16 -10.84 -5.20
CA ILE A 299 3.79 -10.90 -5.73
C ILE A 299 3.79 -11.52 -7.13
N ALA A 300 4.68 -11.08 -8.02
CA ALA A 300 4.78 -11.61 -9.37
C ALA A 300 5.06 -13.12 -9.35
N ASP A 301 6.06 -13.57 -8.59
CA ASP A 301 6.45 -14.97 -8.52
C ASP A 301 5.31 -15.86 -7.98
N VAL A 302 4.63 -15.44 -6.92
CA VAL A 302 3.56 -16.24 -6.30
C VAL A 302 2.30 -16.25 -7.17
N THR A 303 1.96 -15.15 -7.82
CA THR A 303 0.76 -15.09 -8.66
C THR A 303 0.87 -15.85 -9.99
N GLN A 304 2.04 -16.38 -10.34
CA GLN A 304 2.19 -17.26 -11.51
C GLN A 304 1.40 -18.57 -11.37
N PHE A 305 1.23 -19.08 -10.17
CA PHE A 305 0.60 -20.39 -9.93
C PHE A 305 -0.59 -20.36 -8.95
N MET A 306 -0.77 -19.28 -8.17
CA MET A 306 -1.94 -19.12 -7.32
C MET A 306 -2.56 -17.73 -7.48
N SER A 307 -3.84 -17.60 -7.18
CA SER A 307 -4.55 -16.33 -7.22
C SER A 307 -4.83 -15.85 -5.80
N PHE A 308 -4.73 -14.54 -5.60
CA PHE A 308 -5.25 -13.86 -4.42
C PHE A 308 -6.53 -13.11 -4.78
N GLU A 309 -7.48 -13.09 -3.87
CA GLU A 309 -8.69 -12.27 -3.98
C GLU A 309 -8.55 -11.00 -3.12
N ALA A 310 -9.50 -10.07 -3.27
CA ALA A 310 -9.53 -8.88 -2.42
C ALA A 310 -9.61 -9.27 -0.94
N GLY A 311 -8.73 -8.71 -0.11
CA GLY A 311 -8.61 -9.01 1.31
C GLY A 311 -7.71 -10.19 1.67
N ASP A 312 -7.25 -10.99 0.71
CA ASP A 312 -6.21 -11.98 0.96
C ASP A 312 -4.88 -11.31 1.31
N MET A 313 -4.01 -12.02 2.01
CA MET A 313 -2.76 -11.47 2.53
C MET A 313 -1.56 -12.34 2.18
N LEU A 314 -0.47 -11.69 1.76
CA LEU A 314 0.84 -12.30 1.55
C LEU A 314 1.82 -11.74 2.60
N LEU A 315 2.40 -12.61 3.44
CA LEU A 315 3.46 -12.24 4.39
C LEU A 315 4.81 -12.28 3.66
N VAL A 316 5.53 -11.18 3.71
CA VAL A 316 6.77 -11.01 2.90
C VAL A 316 7.96 -11.81 3.44
N GLY A 317 7.88 -12.31 4.66
CA GLY A 317 8.94 -13.07 5.36
C GLY A 317 9.22 -12.54 6.74
N ALA A 318 9.55 -13.44 7.66
CA ALA A 318 9.98 -13.13 9.02
C ALA A 318 11.51 -13.11 9.11
N PRO A 319 12.10 -12.34 10.05
CA PRO A 319 13.54 -12.33 10.29
C PRO A 319 14.03 -13.69 10.80
N HIS A 320 15.31 -14.00 10.55
CA HIS A 320 15.92 -15.26 10.98
C HIS A 320 16.07 -15.34 12.51
N ASP A 321 16.52 -14.24 13.11
CA ASP A 321 16.80 -14.16 14.56
C ASP A 321 15.57 -13.69 15.35
N ALA A 322 14.39 -14.15 14.96
CA ALA A 322 13.16 -13.82 15.67
C ALA A 322 13.27 -14.19 17.15
N PRO A 323 12.95 -13.28 18.10
CA PRO A 323 13.07 -13.56 19.52
C PRO A 323 12.17 -14.71 19.94
N ARG A 324 12.69 -15.55 20.86
CA ARG A 324 11.97 -16.67 21.44
C ARG A 324 11.39 -16.26 22.78
N LEU A 325 10.09 -16.43 22.91
CA LEU A 325 9.31 -16.03 24.06
C LEU A 325 8.59 -17.22 24.68
N ARG A 326 8.37 -17.13 26.00
CA ARG A 326 7.63 -18.10 26.81
C ARG A 326 6.31 -17.51 27.32
N ALA A 327 5.48 -18.34 27.88
CA ALA A 327 4.29 -17.88 28.58
C ALA A 327 4.63 -16.85 29.65
N GLY A 328 3.81 -15.82 29.82
CA GLY A 328 4.00 -14.70 30.73
C GLY A 328 4.69 -13.49 30.07
N GLN A 329 5.30 -13.63 28.89
CA GLN A 329 5.98 -12.55 28.20
C GLN A 329 5.05 -11.86 27.19
N ARG A 330 5.28 -10.55 27.01
CA ARG A 330 4.60 -9.72 26.03
C ARG A 330 5.56 -9.35 24.91
N TYR A 331 5.06 -9.32 23.68
CA TYR A 331 5.76 -8.70 22.56
C TYR A 331 4.95 -7.56 21.95
N ASP A 332 5.65 -6.60 21.38
CA ASP A 332 5.10 -5.51 20.58
C ASP A 332 5.94 -5.38 19.31
N ILE A 333 5.27 -5.45 18.15
CA ILE A 333 5.88 -5.26 16.83
C ILE A 333 5.50 -3.87 16.35
N ARG A 334 6.48 -3.11 15.84
CA ARG A 334 6.29 -1.76 15.31
C ARG A 334 6.86 -1.67 13.90
N ILE A 335 6.05 -1.21 12.97
CA ILE A 335 6.47 -0.86 11.62
C ILE A 335 6.04 0.59 11.41
N PRO A 336 6.98 1.57 11.46
CA PRO A 336 6.66 2.98 11.23
C PRO A 336 5.83 3.15 9.95
N GLN A 337 4.86 4.08 9.96
CA GLN A 337 3.90 4.33 8.88
C GLN A 337 2.85 3.22 8.64
N VAL A 338 3.07 1.98 9.11
CA VAL A 338 2.10 0.88 8.96
C VAL A 338 1.27 0.70 10.23
N GLY A 339 1.91 0.63 11.40
CA GLY A 339 1.22 0.48 12.67
C GLY A 339 1.98 -0.33 13.70
N THR A 340 1.23 -0.80 14.70
CA THR A 340 1.74 -1.62 15.80
C THR A 340 0.86 -2.86 16.00
N LEU A 341 1.42 -3.88 16.64
CA LEU A 341 0.74 -5.11 17.03
C LEU A 341 1.39 -5.62 18.32
N GLY A 342 0.63 -5.90 19.35
CA GLY A 342 1.17 -6.43 20.61
C GLY A 342 0.26 -7.47 21.26
N ASN A 343 0.83 -8.58 21.70
CA ASN A 343 0.11 -9.67 22.35
C ASN A 343 0.87 -10.21 23.58
N LEU A 344 0.12 -10.77 24.50
CA LEU A 344 0.64 -11.50 25.66
C LEU A 344 0.59 -13.01 25.38
N LEU A 345 1.67 -13.72 25.68
CA LEU A 345 1.68 -15.17 25.65
C LEU A 345 1.25 -15.73 27.00
N ALA A 346 0.36 -16.71 27.02
CA ALA A 346 -0.10 -17.38 28.23
C ALA A 346 0.12 -18.89 28.15
N ALA A 347 0.31 -19.53 29.27
CA ALA A 347 0.32 -21.01 29.34
C ALA A 347 -1.09 -21.55 29.11
N ALA A 348 -1.19 -22.77 28.57
CA ALA A 348 -2.44 -23.50 28.59
C ALA A 348 -2.91 -23.70 30.05
N THR A 349 -4.17 -23.39 30.32
CA THR A 349 -4.79 -23.80 31.60
C THR A 349 -4.94 -25.32 31.59
N ALA A 350 -4.49 -25.96 32.64
CA ALA A 350 -4.58 -27.40 32.83
C ALA A 350 -6.03 -27.90 32.82
#